data_dd26ff2f984c2d88dd02096464a4ee7f
#
_entry.id   dd26ff2f984c2d88dd02096464a4ee7f
#
_cell.length_a   1.000
_cell.length_b   1.000
_cell.length_c   1.000
_cell.angle_alpha   90.00
_cell.angle_beta   90.00
_cell.angle_gamma   90.00
#
_symmetry.space_group_name_H-M   'P 1'
#
loop_
_entity.id
_entity.type
_entity.pdbx_description
1 polymer ?
#
loop_
_entity_poly.entity_id
_entity_poly.type
_entity_poly.pdbx_seq_one_letter_code
_entity_poly.pdbx_strand_id
1 'polypeptide(L)'
;MNLLITGAAGHVATLTLPGLAGRHALHLADLRAPTTLPVGASFHGIDLLQASDAEFSALFAGVEVVLHSAYVSSGQADVYSAEPLQIDRFEAEFANIRLAQRVYRAALEAGVRRVVMVSSNHAADWYEHYEVHRRKRDMVYPTDLPLADNFYGWAKASYELLGYPYACGTFGRILEVVLLRIGSPYPIQPARYMPGTAPVVSTLPRPAGIAAFKRALGAWLSDRDCAQLCRCAVETADIVGKNEVPWVVAYGISDNTRAFWSLASARRQLGYAPQDDSELAYAGDVRRLLTEGTAGAAGPLGSGN
;
A
#
# COMPACT_ATOMS: atom_id res chain seq x y z
N MET A 1 -7.35 -13.27 18.58
CA MET A 1 -6.30 -14.01 17.86
C MET A 1 -4.94 -13.37 18.10
N ASN A 2 -3.88 -14.15 17.93
CA ASN A 2 -2.51 -13.67 18.00
C ASN A 2 -2.10 -13.05 16.66
N LEU A 3 -1.84 -11.76 16.65
CA LEU A 3 -1.53 -10.97 15.46
C LEU A 3 -0.10 -10.43 15.53
N LEU A 4 0.76 -10.86 14.60
CA LEU A 4 2.08 -10.28 14.43
C LEU A 4 2.00 -9.09 13.46
N ILE A 5 2.53 -7.94 13.86
CA ILE A 5 2.69 -6.77 12.99
C ILE A 5 4.18 -6.46 12.84
N THR A 6 4.70 -6.62 11.64
CA THR A 6 6.07 -6.24 11.30
C THR A 6 6.12 -4.87 10.67
N GLY A 7 7.17 -4.09 10.95
CA GLY A 7 7.19 -2.67 10.60
C GLY A 7 6.26 -1.84 11.50
N ALA A 8 6.17 -2.23 12.77
CA ALA A 8 5.18 -1.73 13.71
C ALA A 8 5.33 -0.24 14.08
N ALA A 9 6.52 0.34 13.93
CA ALA A 9 6.77 1.77 14.09
C ALA A 9 6.59 2.57 12.78
N GLY A 10 6.28 1.89 11.67
CA GLY A 10 6.01 2.51 10.38
C GLY A 10 4.65 3.22 10.34
N HIS A 11 4.49 4.13 9.38
CA HIS A 11 3.31 4.99 9.26
C HIS A 11 2.00 4.17 9.15
N VAL A 12 1.94 3.19 8.24
CA VAL A 12 0.73 2.37 8.04
C VAL A 12 0.37 1.59 9.30
N ALA A 13 1.37 0.99 9.98
CA ALA A 13 1.11 0.28 11.23
C ALA A 13 0.59 1.23 12.32
N THR A 14 1.18 2.42 12.45
CA THR A 14 0.76 3.43 13.42
C THR A 14 -0.71 3.83 13.24
N LEU A 15 -1.17 3.99 12.00
CA LEU A 15 -2.57 4.26 11.69
C LEU A 15 -3.49 3.06 12.03
N THR A 16 -2.98 1.85 11.90
CA THR A 16 -3.75 0.61 12.04
C THR A 16 -3.87 0.15 13.49
N LEU A 17 -2.83 0.36 14.30
CA LEU A 17 -2.75 -0.12 15.68
C LEU A 17 -3.98 0.24 16.54
N PRO A 18 -4.52 1.48 16.53
CA PRO A 18 -5.70 1.82 17.33
C PRO A 18 -6.95 0.98 16.99
N GLY A 19 -7.10 0.59 15.73
CA GLY A 19 -8.23 -0.23 15.26
C GLY A 19 -8.13 -1.71 15.62
N LEU A 20 -6.94 -2.19 16.01
CA LEU A 20 -6.63 -3.58 16.34
C LEU A 20 -6.42 -3.79 17.84
N ALA A 21 -6.04 -2.73 18.57
CA ALA A 21 -5.82 -2.77 20.01
C ALA A 21 -7.10 -3.17 20.78
N GLY A 22 -6.93 -4.00 21.81
CA GLY A 22 -8.05 -4.53 22.59
C GLY A 22 -8.90 -5.60 21.87
N ARG A 23 -8.67 -5.84 20.58
CA ARG A 23 -9.36 -6.87 19.79
C ARG A 23 -8.50 -8.13 19.60
N HIS A 24 -7.20 -7.95 19.57
CA HIS A 24 -6.21 -9.00 19.32
C HIS A 24 -5.07 -8.93 20.32
N ALA A 25 -4.42 -10.08 20.57
CA ALA A 25 -3.12 -10.10 21.22
C ALA A 25 -2.06 -9.67 20.18
N LEU A 26 -1.51 -8.47 20.38
CA LEU A 26 -0.60 -7.86 19.42
C LEU A 26 0.86 -8.18 19.74
N HIS A 27 1.57 -8.73 18.78
CA HIS A 27 3.01 -8.94 18.78
C HIS A 27 3.61 -7.98 17.74
N LEU A 28 4.40 -7.01 18.19
CA LEU A 28 4.91 -5.93 17.35
C LEU A 28 6.39 -6.13 17.11
N ALA A 29 6.85 -6.09 15.86
CA ALA A 29 8.26 -6.26 15.49
C ALA A 29 8.73 -5.10 14.59
N ASP A 30 9.80 -4.45 15.03
CA ASP A 30 10.46 -3.35 14.30
C ASP A 30 11.85 -3.11 14.89
N LEU A 31 12.66 -2.27 14.25
CA LEU A 31 13.93 -1.76 14.80
C LEU A 31 13.71 -0.89 16.05
N ARG A 32 12.57 -0.20 16.12
CA ARG A 32 12.21 0.72 17.21
C ARG A 32 10.78 0.46 17.65
N ALA A 33 10.50 0.65 18.93
CA ALA A 33 9.14 0.59 19.41
C ALA A 33 8.27 1.70 18.78
N PRO A 34 6.98 1.44 18.52
CA PRO A 34 6.03 2.48 18.17
C PRO A 34 6.00 3.59 19.25
N THR A 35 5.73 4.81 18.84
CA THR A 35 5.60 5.95 19.79
C THR A 35 4.56 5.68 20.87
N THR A 36 3.48 4.99 20.51
CA THR A 36 2.44 4.55 21.44
C THR A 36 2.32 3.03 21.35
N LEU A 37 2.70 2.36 22.44
CA LEU A 37 2.54 0.91 22.55
C LEU A 37 1.15 0.60 23.09
N PRO A 38 0.29 -0.15 22.38
CA PRO A 38 -1.02 -0.53 22.88
C PRO A 38 -0.92 -1.35 24.16
N VAL A 39 -1.86 -1.15 25.10
CA VAL A 39 -1.91 -1.91 26.34
C VAL A 39 -2.02 -3.40 26.04
N GLY A 40 -1.16 -4.20 26.67
CA GLY A 40 -1.11 -5.65 26.47
C GLY A 40 -0.39 -6.12 25.22
N ALA A 41 0.13 -5.22 24.38
CA ALA A 41 0.97 -5.59 23.24
C ALA A 41 2.39 -5.95 23.69
N SER A 42 2.99 -6.97 23.07
CA SER A 42 4.42 -7.25 23.20
C SER A 42 5.19 -6.54 22.07
N PHE A 43 6.44 -6.16 22.35
CA PHE A 43 7.34 -5.57 21.36
C PHE A 43 8.64 -6.36 21.28
N HIS A 44 9.07 -6.63 20.05
CA HIS A 44 10.30 -7.29 19.69
C HIS A 44 11.17 -6.34 18.87
N GLY A 45 12.23 -5.81 19.47
CA GLY A 45 13.23 -4.98 18.78
C GLY A 45 14.14 -5.86 17.93
N ILE A 46 13.93 -5.85 16.61
CA ILE A 46 14.64 -6.76 15.69
C ILE A 46 14.86 -6.13 14.33
N ASP A 47 16.05 -6.34 13.78
CA ASP A 47 16.31 -6.08 12.36
C ASP A 47 15.86 -7.31 11.54
N LEU A 48 14.74 -7.16 10.86
CA LEU A 48 14.15 -8.26 10.08
C LEU A 48 15.01 -8.73 8.91
N LEU A 49 15.95 -7.90 8.41
CA LEU A 49 16.87 -8.31 7.36
C LEU A 49 18.10 -9.04 7.91
N GLN A 50 18.61 -8.61 9.06
CA GLN A 50 19.85 -9.13 9.64
C GLN A 50 19.64 -10.27 10.64
N ALA A 51 18.41 -10.40 11.18
CA ALA A 51 18.09 -11.46 12.12
C ALA A 51 18.42 -12.84 11.56
N SER A 52 18.99 -13.70 12.39
CA SER A 52 19.17 -15.11 12.07
C SER A 52 17.83 -15.79 11.77
N ASP A 53 17.84 -16.90 11.07
CA ASP A 53 16.61 -17.62 10.75
C ASP A 53 15.90 -18.11 12.03
N ALA A 54 16.62 -18.45 13.08
CA ALA A 54 16.05 -18.84 14.36
C ALA A 54 15.32 -17.66 15.06
N GLU A 55 15.96 -16.49 15.16
CA GLU A 55 15.35 -15.28 15.72
C GLU A 55 14.14 -14.84 14.92
N PHE A 56 14.25 -14.85 13.58
CA PHE A 56 13.16 -14.48 12.70
C PHE A 56 11.97 -15.43 12.86
N SER A 57 12.19 -16.75 12.84
CA SER A 57 11.15 -17.76 12.99
C SER A 57 10.48 -17.71 14.36
N ALA A 58 11.22 -17.37 15.41
CA ALA A 58 10.66 -17.24 16.76
C ALA A 58 9.54 -16.19 16.86
N LEU A 59 9.57 -15.15 16.01
CA LEU A 59 8.49 -14.13 15.95
C LEU A 59 7.14 -14.71 15.55
N PHE A 60 7.12 -15.81 14.80
CA PHE A 60 5.92 -16.42 14.23
C PHE A 60 5.31 -17.51 15.13
N ALA A 61 5.96 -17.85 16.24
CA ALA A 61 5.49 -18.89 17.14
C ALA A 61 4.12 -18.55 17.75
N GLY A 62 3.11 -19.38 17.50
CA GLY A 62 1.76 -19.20 18.01
C GLY A 62 0.97 -18.06 17.35
N VAL A 63 1.51 -17.45 16.29
CA VAL A 63 0.83 -16.38 15.53
C VAL A 63 -0.21 -16.99 14.58
N GLU A 64 -1.41 -16.41 14.56
CA GLU A 64 -2.50 -16.82 13.68
C GLU A 64 -2.54 -16.00 12.38
N VAL A 65 -2.26 -14.70 12.47
CA VAL A 65 -2.26 -13.77 11.33
C VAL A 65 -1.03 -12.86 11.40
N VAL A 66 -0.45 -12.57 10.26
CA VAL A 66 0.63 -11.58 10.11
C VAL A 66 0.14 -10.40 9.30
N LEU A 67 0.34 -9.18 9.80
CA LEU A 67 0.27 -7.93 9.03
C LEU A 67 1.69 -7.45 8.77
N HIS A 68 2.15 -7.63 7.54
CA HIS A 68 3.50 -7.21 7.14
C HIS A 68 3.47 -5.83 6.49
N SER A 69 3.95 -4.82 7.22
CA SER A 69 4.11 -3.44 6.75
C SER A 69 5.55 -2.95 6.76
N ALA A 70 6.51 -3.81 7.16
CA ALA A 70 7.91 -3.46 7.12
C ALA A 70 8.38 -3.21 5.68
N TYR A 71 9.12 -2.13 5.51
CA TYR A 71 9.74 -1.75 4.26
C TYR A 71 11.08 -1.07 4.53
N VAL A 72 12.11 -1.53 3.83
CA VAL A 72 13.44 -0.94 3.91
C VAL A 72 13.55 0.13 2.86
N SER A 73 13.59 1.38 3.31
CA SER A 73 13.76 2.53 2.42
C SER A 73 15.19 2.59 1.89
N SER A 74 15.34 2.90 0.61
CA SER A 74 16.65 3.18 -0.01
C SER A 74 17.29 4.48 0.49
N GLY A 75 16.61 5.23 1.37
CA GLY A 75 17.07 6.53 1.84
C GLY A 75 16.93 7.66 0.81
N GLN A 76 16.49 7.36 -0.40
CA GLN A 76 16.24 8.36 -1.44
C GLN A 76 14.81 8.89 -1.32
N ALA A 77 14.66 10.22 -1.31
CA ALA A 77 13.44 10.91 -0.91
C ALA A 77 12.26 10.77 -1.86
N ASP A 78 12.46 10.37 -3.11
CA ASP A 78 11.38 10.25 -4.08
C ASP A 78 11.58 9.01 -4.96
N VAL A 79 10.56 8.14 -4.98
CA VAL A 79 10.49 6.97 -5.88
C VAL A 79 10.63 7.40 -7.34
N TYR A 80 10.43 8.67 -7.59
CA TYR A 80 10.30 9.24 -8.92
C TYR A 80 11.29 10.37 -9.25
N SER A 81 12.22 10.70 -8.35
CA SER A 81 13.22 11.70 -8.71
C SER A 81 13.99 11.23 -9.94
N ALA A 82 14.21 12.13 -10.87
CA ALA A 82 15.05 11.89 -12.05
C ALA A 82 16.53 11.82 -11.69
N GLU A 83 16.87 12.01 -10.40
CA GLU A 83 18.22 11.92 -9.88
C GLU A 83 18.81 10.51 -10.06
N PRO A 84 20.11 10.43 -10.20
CA PRO A 84 20.73 9.68 -11.26
C PRO A 84 20.28 8.24 -11.21
N LEU A 85 19.69 7.84 -12.28
CA LEU A 85 19.41 6.45 -12.58
C LEU A 85 18.90 5.66 -11.37
N GLN A 86 17.60 5.67 -11.17
CA GLN A 86 16.88 4.80 -10.21
C GLN A 86 17.32 3.32 -10.29
N ILE A 87 18.21 3.01 -11.23
CA ILE A 87 18.85 1.71 -11.37
C ILE A 87 19.60 1.29 -10.10
N ASP A 88 20.17 2.24 -9.36
CA ASP A 88 20.86 2.00 -8.09
C ASP A 88 19.92 1.57 -6.95
N ARG A 89 18.60 1.72 -7.14
CA ARG A 89 17.59 1.25 -6.19
C ARG A 89 17.36 -0.25 -6.23
N PHE A 90 17.84 -0.94 -7.23
CA PHE A 90 17.58 -2.36 -7.41
C PHE A 90 17.91 -3.18 -6.16
N GLU A 91 19.09 -3.02 -5.59
CA GLU A 91 19.51 -3.81 -4.42
C GLU A 91 18.66 -3.54 -3.18
N ALA A 92 18.29 -2.29 -2.94
CA ALA A 92 17.42 -1.92 -1.82
C ALA A 92 16.01 -2.52 -2.00
N GLU A 93 15.47 -2.46 -3.20
CA GLU A 93 14.15 -3.02 -3.49
C GLU A 93 14.17 -4.55 -3.53
N PHE A 94 15.27 -5.14 -3.99
CA PHE A 94 15.47 -6.59 -3.94
C PHE A 94 15.55 -7.11 -2.51
N ALA A 95 16.13 -6.34 -1.57
CA ALA A 95 16.11 -6.65 -0.15
C ALA A 95 14.68 -6.76 0.41
N ASN A 96 13.75 -5.93 -0.05
CA ASN A 96 12.32 -6.00 0.31
C ASN A 96 11.66 -7.29 -0.22
N ILE A 97 12.03 -7.75 -1.42
CA ILE A 97 11.53 -9.03 -1.95
C ILE A 97 12.06 -10.20 -1.10
N ARG A 98 13.34 -10.18 -0.72
CA ARG A 98 13.92 -11.18 0.17
C ARG A 98 13.24 -11.19 1.53
N LEU A 99 12.92 -10.02 2.09
CA LEU A 99 12.19 -9.91 3.34
C LEU A 99 10.78 -10.52 3.23
N ALA A 100 10.05 -10.22 2.16
CA ALA A 100 8.74 -10.81 1.90
C ALA A 100 8.82 -12.35 1.80
N GLN A 101 9.84 -12.88 1.13
CA GLN A 101 10.08 -14.33 1.06
C GLN A 101 10.30 -14.95 2.45
N ARG A 102 11.11 -14.29 3.31
CA ARG A 102 11.31 -14.75 4.69
C ARG A 102 10.01 -14.78 5.48
N VAL A 103 9.16 -13.74 5.32
CA VAL A 103 7.85 -13.67 5.98
C VAL A 103 6.93 -14.81 5.53
N TYR A 104 6.78 -15.03 4.23
CA TYR A 104 5.94 -16.11 3.71
C TYR A 104 6.42 -17.48 4.19
N ARG A 105 7.73 -17.71 4.13
CA ARG A 105 8.32 -18.97 4.58
C ARG A 105 8.09 -19.20 6.08
N ALA A 106 8.45 -18.24 6.93
CA ALA A 106 8.29 -18.36 8.37
C ALA A 106 6.83 -18.51 8.78
N ALA A 107 5.92 -17.76 8.13
CA ALA A 107 4.48 -17.91 8.34
C ALA A 107 3.97 -19.31 7.99
N LEU A 108 4.42 -19.85 6.85
CA LEU A 108 4.06 -21.21 6.44
C LEU A 108 4.57 -22.26 7.44
N GLU A 109 5.86 -22.19 7.79
CA GLU A 109 6.53 -23.13 8.71
C GLU A 109 5.92 -23.09 10.13
N ALA A 110 5.53 -21.89 10.62
CA ALA A 110 4.93 -21.71 11.94
C ALA A 110 3.43 -22.05 12.01
N GLY A 111 2.80 -22.36 10.89
CA GLY A 111 1.36 -22.68 10.91
C GLY A 111 0.44 -21.47 10.88
N VAL A 112 0.94 -20.27 10.56
CA VAL A 112 0.14 -19.08 10.39
C VAL A 112 -0.97 -19.32 9.36
N ARG A 113 -2.18 -18.86 9.65
CA ARG A 113 -3.33 -19.00 8.74
C ARG A 113 -3.25 -17.99 7.59
N ARG A 114 -2.91 -16.74 7.88
CA ARG A 114 -2.96 -15.64 6.91
C ARG A 114 -1.78 -14.70 7.02
N VAL A 115 -1.29 -14.29 5.85
CA VAL A 115 -0.39 -13.13 5.71
C VAL A 115 -1.14 -12.02 4.98
N VAL A 116 -1.27 -10.87 5.62
CA VAL A 116 -1.69 -9.60 5.03
C VAL A 116 -0.44 -8.79 4.71
N MET A 117 -0.17 -8.57 3.43
CA MET A 117 1.01 -7.86 2.95
C MET A 117 0.63 -6.45 2.50
N VAL A 118 1.24 -5.43 3.07
CA VAL A 118 1.05 -4.05 2.62
C VAL A 118 1.84 -3.83 1.33
N SER A 119 1.12 -3.89 0.21
CA SER A 119 1.60 -3.55 -1.12
C SER A 119 1.32 -2.06 -1.43
N SER A 120 1.34 -1.68 -2.69
CA SER A 120 1.13 -0.30 -3.12
C SER A 120 0.38 -0.26 -4.45
N ASN A 121 -0.37 0.81 -4.71
CA ASN A 121 -0.91 1.11 -6.04
C ASN A 121 0.21 1.19 -7.09
N HIS A 122 1.44 1.51 -6.68
CA HIS A 122 2.62 1.54 -7.53
C HIS A 122 3.00 0.18 -8.16
N ALA A 123 2.49 -0.93 -7.66
CA ALA A 123 2.66 -2.24 -8.29
C ALA A 123 2.08 -2.30 -9.73
N ALA A 124 1.24 -1.34 -10.12
CA ALA A 124 0.59 -1.26 -11.42
C ALA A 124 0.62 0.16 -12.02
N ASP A 125 1.70 0.90 -11.76
CA ASP A 125 1.87 2.31 -12.17
C ASP A 125 1.82 2.54 -13.67
N TRP A 126 2.23 1.54 -14.47
CA TRP A 126 2.21 1.66 -15.92
C TRP A 126 0.81 2.03 -16.44
N TYR A 127 -0.25 1.44 -15.87
CA TYR A 127 -1.62 1.75 -16.29
C TYR A 127 -2.01 3.20 -15.96
N GLU A 128 -1.60 3.69 -14.77
CA GLU A 128 -1.81 5.08 -14.39
C GLU A 128 -1.13 6.02 -15.40
N HIS A 129 0.16 5.81 -15.64
CA HIS A 129 0.99 6.72 -16.43
C HIS A 129 0.68 6.67 -17.93
N TYR A 130 0.44 5.47 -18.48
CA TYR A 130 0.35 5.28 -19.93
C TYR A 130 -1.08 5.12 -20.45
N GLU A 131 -2.03 4.82 -19.59
CA GLU A 131 -3.42 4.64 -20.01
C GLU A 131 -4.37 5.63 -19.36
N VAL A 132 -4.43 5.72 -18.02
CA VAL A 132 -5.40 6.57 -17.31
C VAL A 132 -5.18 8.04 -17.61
N HIS A 133 -3.95 8.54 -17.42
CA HIS A 133 -3.64 9.95 -17.69
C HIS A 133 -3.72 10.32 -19.19
N ARG A 134 -3.67 9.33 -20.07
CA ARG A 134 -3.86 9.50 -21.51
C ARG A 134 -5.30 9.25 -21.97
N ARG A 135 -6.24 9.07 -21.01
CA ARG A 135 -7.67 8.81 -21.30
C ARG A 135 -7.92 7.59 -22.18
N LYS A 136 -7.08 6.56 -22.07
CA LYS A 136 -7.24 5.28 -22.76
C LYS A 136 -7.95 4.25 -21.89
N ARG A 137 -8.01 4.52 -20.58
CA ARG A 137 -8.62 3.66 -19.56
C ARG A 137 -9.17 4.53 -18.43
N ASP A 138 -10.34 4.16 -17.91
CA ASP A 138 -10.99 4.88 -16.81
C ASP A 138 -10.69 4.27 -15.44
N MET A 139 -10.45 2.96 -15.38
CA MET A 139 -10.29 2.22 -14.12
C MET A 139 -9.18 1.17 -14.22
N VAL A 140 -8.38 1.06 -13.15
CA VAL A 140 -7.37 0.01 -12.95
C VAL A 140 -7.92 -1.01 -11.96
N TYR A 141 -7.84 -2.29 -12.32
CA TYR A 141 -8.40 -3.38 -11.52
C TYR A 141 -7.31 -4.21 -10.83
N PRO A 142 -7.60 -4.82 -9.67
CA PRO A 142 -6.65 -5.72 -8.99
C PRO A 142 -6.24 -6.92 -9.84
N THR A 143 -7.08 -7.28 -10.81
CA THR A 143 -6.86 -8.40 -11.75
C THR A 143 -5.99 -8.04 -12.95
N ASP A 144 -5.68 -6.77 -13.12
CA ASP A 144 -4.72 -6.34 -14.15
C ASP A 144 -3.33 -6.86 -13.79
N LEU A 145 -2.56 -7.22 -14.80
CA LEU A 145 -1.18 -7.66 -14.60
C LEU A 145 -0.40 -6.57 -13.85
N PRO A 146 0.35 -6.88 -12.80
CA PRO A 146 1.07 -5.86 -12.02
C PRO A 146 2.27 -5.34 -12.81
N LEU A 147 2.04 -4.37 -13.68
CA LEU A 147 3.06 -3.70 -14.49
C LEU A 147 3.50 -2.43 -13.78
N ALA A 148 4.71 -2.44 -13.27
CA ALA A 148 5.36 -1.29 -12.69
C ALA A 148 6.43 -0.75 -13.64
N ASP A 149 6.60 0.55 -13.67
CA ASP A 149 7.61 1.25 -14.47
C ASP A 149 8.78 1.80 -13.62
N ASN A 150 8.91 1.31 -12.39
CA ASN A 150 9.94 1.66 -11.44
C ASN A 150 10.24 0.48 -10.49
N PHE A 151 11.43 0.46 -9.87
CA PHE A 151 11.85 -0.67 -9.02
C PHE A 151 11.04 -0.81 -7.73
N TYR A 152 10.54 0.29 -7.16
CA TYR A 152 9.66 0.20 -6.00
C TYR A 152 8.38 -0.57 -6.32
N GLY A 153 7.69 -0.15 -7.38
CA GLY A 153 6.49 -0.84 -7.85
C GLY A 153 6.78 -2.28 -8.32
N TRP A 154 7.93 -2.49 -8.97
CA TRP A 154 8.38 -3.84 -9.36
C TRP A 154 8.58 -4.75 -8.15
N ALA A 155 9.21 -4.26 -7.08
CA ALA A 155 9.37 -5.04 -5.84
C ALA A 155 8.01 -5.38 -5.23
N LYS A 156 7.09 -4.39 -5.17
CA LYS A 156 5.71 -4.63 -4.70
C LYS A 156 5.01 -5.70 -5.53
N ALA A 157 5.04 -5.59 -6.86
CA ALA A 157 4.49 -6.58 -7.78
C ALA A 157 5.13 -7.97 -7.59
N SER A 158 6.44 -8.01 -7.41
CA SER A 158 7.20 -9.26 -7.25
C SER A 158 6.78 -10.03 -6.01
N TYR A 159 6.67 -9.39 -4.86
CA TYR A 159 6.27 -10.13 -3.66
C TYR A 159 4.76 -10.40 -3.59
N GLU A 160 3.92 -9.67 -4.35
CA GLU A 160 2.54 -10.08 -4.57
C GLU A 160 2.47 -11.45 -5.26
N LEU A 161 3.19 -11.59 -6.38
CA LEU A 161 3.25 -12.83 -7.16
C LEU A 161 3.97 -13.96 -6.39
N LEU A 162 4.98 -13.62 -5.60
CA LEU A 162 5.67 -14.56 -4.72
C LEU A 162 4.73 -15.23 -3.71
N GLY A 163 3.69 -14.54 -3.25
CA GLY A 163 2.70 -15.10 -2.34
C GLY A 163 1.80 -16.17 -2.98
N TYR A 164 1.67 -16.18 -4.31
CA TYR A 164 0.74 -17.07 -4.99
C TYR A 164 1.05 -18.58 -4.81
N PRO A 165 2.29 -19.09 -4.98
CA PRO A 165 2.60 -20.50 -4.73
C PRO A 165 2.35 -20.94 -3.28
N TYR A 166 2.50 -20.04 -2.30
CA TYR A 166 2.15 -20.31 -0.91
C TYR A 166 0.63 -20.47 -0.74
N ALA A 167 -0.15 -19.64 -1.42
CA ALA A 167 -1.61 -19.75 -1.40
C ALA A 167 -2.13 -20.98 -2.16
N CYS A 168 -1.41 -21.46 -3.18
CA CYS A 168 -1.73 -22.71 -3.88
C CYS A 168 -1.47 -23.96 -3.04
N GLY A 169 -0.78 -23.87 -1.90
CA GLY A 169 -0.40 -25.03 -1.10
C GLY A 169 0.76 -25.84 -1.68
N THR A 170 1.53 -25.27 -2.60
CA THR A 170 2.67 -25.90 -3.27
C THR A 170 3.69 -26.48 -2.29
N PHE A 171 3.79 -25.91 -1.09
CA PHE A 171 4.76 -26.29 -0.06
C PHE A 171 4.14 -27.12 1.08
N GLY A 172 3.10 -27.90 0.78
CA GLY A 172 2.49 -28.88 1.69
C GLY A 172 1.32 -28.36 2.52
N ARG A 173 1.08 -27.04 2.57
CA ARG A 173 -0.10 -26.44 3.18
C ARG A 173 -0.48 -25.13 2.50
N ILE A 174 -1.75 -24.77 2.58
CA ILE A 174 -2.27 -23.50 2.09
C ILE A 174 -1.97 -22.41 3.11
N LEU A 175 -1.48 -21.26 2.62
CA LEU A 175 -1.36 -20.02 3.35
C LEU A 175 -2.28 -18.97 2.70
N GLU A 176 -3.24 -18.44 3.43
CA GLU A 176 -4.06 -17.34 2.92
C GLU A 176 -3.20 -16.08 2.73
N VAL A 177 -3.29 -15.44 1.57
CA VAL A 177 -2.50 -14.26 1.24
C VAL A 177 -3.41 -13.12 0.81
N VAL A 178 -3.34 -11.99 1.50
CA VAL A 178 -4.01 -10.74 1.16
C VAL A 178 -2.99 -9.66 0.86
N LEU A 179 -3.13 -9.03 -0.27
CA LEU A 179 -2.23 -8.01 -0.79
C LEU A 179 -2.98 -6.70 -0.89
N LEU A 180 -2.59 -5.73 -0.07
CA LEU A 180 -3.24 -4.43 0.00
C LEU A 180 -2.43 -3.42 -0.80
N ARG A 181 -2.86 -3.14 -2.03
CA ARG A 181 -2.32 -2.05 -2.86
C ARG A 181 -2.84 -0.72 -2.34
N ILE A 182 -2.25 -0.23 -1.25
CA ILE A 182 -2.67 1.04 -0.67
C ILE A 182 -2.30 2.22 -1.56
N GLY A 183 -3.15 3.26 -1.53
CA GLY A 183 -2.86 4.56 -2.11
C GLY A 183 -1.94 5.38 -1.22
N SER A 184 -2.24 6.66 -1.05
CA SER A 184 -1.44 7.60 -0.24
C SER A 184 -2.09 7.80 1.15
N PRO A 185 -1.60 7.15 2.21
CA PRO A 185 -2.11 7.34 3.57
C PRO A 185 -1.46 8.58 4.25
N TYR A 186 -1.30 9.65 3.49
CA TYR A 186 -0.74 10.90 3.97
C TYR A 186 -1.65 12.07 3.62
N PRO A 187 -1.68 13.14 4.45
CA PRO A 187 -2.39 14.36 4.11
C PRO A 187 -1.91 14.91 2.78
N ILE A 188 -2.84 15.29 1.93
CA ILE A 188 -2.53 16.01 0.69
C ILE A 188 -2.01 17.40 1.07
N GLN A 189 -0.95 17.86 0.41
CA GLN A 189 -0.38 19.19 0.59
C GLN A 189 -0.72 20.07 -0.62
N PRO A 190 -1.86 20.78 -0.63
CA PRO A 190 -2.36 21.50 -1.81
C PRO A 190 -1.37 22.53 -2.36
N ALA A 191 -0.56 23.13 -1.48
CA ALA A 191 0.46 24.10 -1.89
C ALA A 191 1.47 23.58 -2.92
N ARG A 192 1.71 22.27 -2.95
CA ARG A 192 2.62 21.62 -3.92
C ARG A 192 2.08 21.63 -5.36
N TYR A 193 0.80 21.91 -5.54
CA TYR A 193 0.10 21.84 -6.83
C TYR A 193 -0.31 23.21 -7.36
N MET A 194 0.03 24.30 -6.64
CA MET A 194 -0.30 25.65 -7.05
C MET A 194 0.51 26.08 -8.28
N PRO A 195 -0.02 27.00 -9.11
CA PRO A 195 0.73 27.59 -10.21
C PRO A 195 2.05 28.18 -9.73
N GLY A 196 3.11 27.98 -10.49
CA GLY A 196 4.48 28.47 -10.14
C GLY A 196 5.30 27.51 -9.26
N THR A 197 4.73 26.42 -8.77
CA THR A 197 5.53 25.37 -8.13
C THR A 197 6.39 24.66 -9.19
N ALA A 198 7.68 24.47 -8.89
CA ALA A 198 8.55 23.75 -9.81
C ALA A 198 8.00 22.34 -10.07
N PRO A 199 7.84 21.91 -11.32
CA PRO A 199 7.42 20.55 -11.61
C PRO A 199 8.46 19.56 -11.11
N VAL A 200 8.00 18.44 -10.57
CA VAL A 200 8.89 17.30 -10.33
C VAL A 200 9.40 16.84 -11.70
N VAL A 201 10.70 16.97 -11.92
CA VAL A 201 11.31 16.51 -13.17
C VAL A 201 11.24 15.00 -13.19
N SER A 202 10.48 14.45 -14.13
CA SER A 202 10.33 13.01 -14.32
C SER A 202 10.43 12.68 -15.80
N THR A 203 11.11 11.59 -16.12
CA THR A 203 11.14 11.02 -17.49
C THR A 203 9.84 10.28 -17.81
N LEU A 204 9.01 10.01 -16.81
CA LEU A 204 7.74 9.33 -16.98
C LEU A 204 6.61 10.32 -17.29
N PRO A 205 5.59 9.92 -18.04
CA PRO A 205 4.44 10.77 -18.37
C PRO A 205 3.54 10.98 -17.13
N ARG A 206 3.91 11.94 -16.31
CA ARG A 206 3.21 12.25 -15.06
C ARG A 206 2.38 13.50 -15.15
N PRO A 207 1.25 13.52 -14.45
CA PRO A 207 0.48 14.75 -14.33
C PRO A 207 1.27 15.79 -13.53
N ALA A 208 1.09 17.07 -13.88
CA ALA A 208 1.64 18.22 -13.17
C ALA A 208 0.50 19.18 -12.74
N GLY A 209 0.77 20.05 -11.79
CA GLY A 209 -0.16 21.07 -11.34
C GLY A 209 -1.52 20.48 -10.93
N ILE A 210 -2.61 21.03 -11.47
CA ILE A 210 -3.99 20.60 -11.16
C ILE A 210 -4.22 19.11 -11.48
N ALA A 211 -3.62 18.58 -12.54
CA ALA A 211 -3.77 17.18 -12.87
C ALA A 211 -3.11 16.28 -11.82
N ALA A 212 -1.95 16.67 -11.31
CA ALA A 212 -1.30 15.99 -10.19
C ALA A 212 -2.13 16.09 -8.89
N PHE A 213 -2.77 17.21 -8.63
CA PHE A 213 -3.69 17.35 -7.50
C PHE A 213 -4.90 16.41 -7.62
N LYS A 214 -5.51 16.32 -8.80
CA LYS A 214 -6.59 15.36 -9.06
C LYS A 214 -6.14 13.91 -8.81
N ARG A 215 -4.92 13.58 -9.22
CA ARG A 215 -4.33 12.27 -8.95
C ARG A 215 -4.16 12.04 -7.44
N ALA A 216 -3.67 13.03 -6.72
CA ALA A 216 -3.49 12.95 -5.27
C ALA A 216 -4.84 12.74 -4.55
N LEU A 217 -5.89 13.45 -4.97
CA LEU A 217 -7.26 13.24 -4.49
C LEU A 217 -7.74 11.80 -4.76
N GLY A 218 -7.50 11.27 -5.97
CA GLY A 218 -7.89 9.91 -6.32
C GLY A 218 -7.17 8.82 -5.52
N ALA A 219 -5.91 9.06 -5.15
CA ALA A 219 -5.06 8.12 -4.42
C ALA A 219 -5.17 8.21 -2.90
N TRP A 220 -5.84 9.23 -2.37
CA TRP A 220 -5.87 9.48 -0.93
C TRP A 220 -6.52 8.33 -0.15
N LEU A 221 -5.93 8.02 0.99
CA LEU A 221 -6.43 7.05 1.96
C LEU A 221 -6.42 7.73 3.32
N SER A 222 -7.59 7.97 3.90
CA SER A 222 -7.68 8.56 5.23
C SER A 222 -7.18 7.61 6.31
N ASP A 223 -6.80 8.14 7.46
CA ASP A 223 -6.35 7.35 8.62
C ASP A 223 -7.43 6.34 9.05
N ARG A 224 -8.69 6.77 9.08
CA ARG A 224 -9.84 5.93 9.44
C ARG A 224 -10.02 4.79 8.45
N ASP A 225 -10.00 5.07 7.17
CA ASP A 225 -10.20 4.08 6.13
C ASP A 225 -8.99 3.14 6.00
N CYS A 226 -7.77 3.63 6.25
CA CYS A 226 -6.57 2.80 6.33
C CYS A 226 -6.66 1.78 7.48
N ALA A 227 -7.06 2.24 8.68
CA ALA A 227 -7.28 1.37 9.83
C ALA A 227 -8.36 0.33 9.55
N GLN A 228 -9.47 0.74 8.94
CA GLN A 228 -10.57 -0.16 8.57
C GLN A 228 -10.10 -1.21 7.55
N LEU A 229 -9.39 -0.81 6.50
CA LEU A 229 -8.89 -1.72 5.46
C LEU A 229 -8.01 -2.82 6.05
N CYS A 230 -7.02 -2.45 6.85
CA CYS A 230 -6.12 -3.41 7.49
C CYS A 230 -6.87 -4.33 8.46
N ARG A 231 -7.81 -3.77 9.24
CA ARG A 231 -8.66 -4.58 10.13
C ARG A 231 -9.51 -5.56 9.35
N CYS A 232 -10.16 -5.14 8.28
CA CYS A 232 -10.96 -6.01 7.43
C CYS A 232 -10.11 -7.14 6.83
N ALA A 233 -8.91 -6.86 6.36
CA ALA A 233 -8.00 -7.86 5.82
C ALA A 233 -7.53 -8.89 6.87
N VAL A 234 -7.34 -8.44 8.11
CA VAL A 234 -6.94 -9.29 9.24
C VAL A 234 -8.13 -10.17 9.70
N GLU A 235 -9.33 -9.58 9.84
CA GLU A 235 -10.49 -10.19 10.51
C GLU A 235 -11.42 -10.97 9.58
N THR A 236 -11.42 -10.72 8.27
CA THR A 236 -12.33 -11.45 7.37
C THR A 236 -12.21 -12.97 7.57
N ALA A 237 -13.36 -13.64 7.65
CA ALA A 237 -13.39 -15.08 7.97
C ALA A 237 -12.74 -15.89 6.86
N ASP A 238 -13.24 -15.73 5.64
CA ASP A 238 -12.84 -16.53 4.50
C ASP A 238 -12.28 -15.65 3.40
N ILE A 239 -11.20 -16.10 2.77
CA ILE A 239 -10.60 -15.49 1.60
C ILE A 239 -10.76 -16.47 0.44
N VAL A 240 -11.57 -16.06 -0.53
CA VAL A 240 -11.75 -16.82 -1.76
C VAL A 240 -11.27 -15.96 -2.93
N GLY A 241 -10.07 -16.24 -3.38
CA GLY A 241 -9.49 -15.61 -4.56
C GLY A 241 -10.02 -16.22 -5.87
N LYS A 242 -9.42 -15.82 -6.97
CA LYS A 242 -9.71 -16.40 -8.29
C LYS A 242 -9.32 -17.89 -8.30
N ASN A 243 -10.17 -18.71 -8.88
CA ASN A 243 -9.96 -20.16 -8.96
C ASN A 243 -9.83 -20.86 -7.59
N GLU A 244 -10.54 -20.37 -6.58
CA GLU A 244 -10.55 -20.94 -5.22
C GLU A 244 -9.21 -20.89 -4.48
N VAL A 245 -8.19 -20.28 -5.06
CA VAL A 245 -6.91 -20.03 -4.39
C VAL A 245 -7.08 -18.85 -3.43
N PRO A 246 -6.75 -18.98 -2.14
CA PRO A 246 -6.93 -17.90 -1.15
C PRO A 246 -5.82 -16.85 -1.28
N TRP A 247 -5.76 -16.23 -2.43
CA TRP A 247 -4.86 -15.15 -2.81
C TRP A 247 -5.67 -13.97 -3.35
N VAL A 248 -5.69 -12.87 -2.62
CA VAL A 248 -6.52 -11.69 -2.92
C VAL A 248 -5.66 -10.45 -3.03
N VAL A 249 -5.77 -9.77 -4.16
CA VAL A 249 -5.24 -8.41 -4.35
C VAL A 249 -6.40 -7.42 -4.23
N ALA A 250 -6.22 -6.39 -3.42
CA ALA A 250 -7.23 -5.35 -3.20
C ALA A 250 -6.59 -3.96 -3.19
N TYR A 251 -7.19 -3.01 -3.91
CA TYR A 251 -6.81 -1.61 -3.76
C TYR A 251 -7.38 -1.03 -2.47
N GLY A 252 -6.58 -0.22 -1.78
CA GLY A 252 -6.88 0.47 -0.54
C GLY A 252 -6.75 1.97 -0.70
N ILE A 253 -7.84 2.63 -1.03
CA ILE A 253 -8.03 4.08 -1.04
C ILE A 253 -9.33 4.41 -0.34
N SER A 254 -9.55 5.66 0.06
CA SER A 254 -10.86 6.12 0.51
C SER A 254 -11.88 6.10 -0.64
N ASP A 255 -13.16 6.32 -0.36
CA ASP A 255 -14.23 6.32 -1.39
C ASP A 255 -14.18 7.60 -2.22
N ASN A 256 -13.03 7.88 -2.80
CA ASN A 256 -12.72 9.12 -3.45
C ASN A 256 -13.51 9.28 -4.76
N THR A 257 -14.21 10.38 -4.91
CA THR A 257 -14.92 10.77 -6.15
C THR A 257 -14.01 10.72 -7.38
N ARG A 258 -12.69 10.98 -7.22
CA ARG A 258 -11.71 10.99 -8.33
C ARG A 258 -10.88 9.73 -8.43
N ALA A 259 -11.31 8.64 -7.79
CA ALA A 259 -10.60 7.37 -7.84
C ALA A 259 -10.63 6.77 -9.25
N PHE A 260 -9.51 6.14 -9.60
CA PHE A 260 -9.42 5.29 -10.79
C PHE A 260 -8.82 3.91 -10.48
N TRP A 261 -8.72 3.56 -9.19
CA TRP A 261 -8.43 2.20 -8.73
C TRP A 261 -9.70 1.56 -8.19
N SER A 262 -10.03 0.37 -8.67
CA SER A 262 -11.28 -0.30 -8.32
C SER A 262 -11.27 -0.83 -6.89
N LEU A 263 -12.22 -0.43 -6.08
CA LEU A 263 -12.47 -0.95 -4.74
C LEU A 263 -13.30 -2.25 -4.72
N ALA A 264 -13.72 -2.75 -5.88
CA ALA A 264 -14.64 -3.89 -5.96
C ALA A 264 -14.11 -5.16 -5.27
N SER A 265 -12.81 -5.43 -5.39
CA SER A 265 -12.17 -6.58 -4.71
C SER A 265 -12.14 -6.37 -3.20
N ALA A 266 -11.71 -5.21 -2.73
CA ALA A 266 -11.67 -4.90 -1.30
C ALA A 266 -13.06 -4.99 -0.65
N ARG A 267 -14.08 -4.44 -1.30
CA ARG A 267 -15.46 -4.49 -0.83
C ARG A 267 -16.00 -5.91 -0.77
N ARG A 268 -15.83 -6.67 -1.84
CA ARG A 268 -16.41 -8.01 -1.96
C ARG A 268 -15.67 -9.07 -1.15
N GLN A 269 -14.33 -9.03 -1.13
CA GLN A 269 -13.51 -10.08 -0.52
C GLN A 269 -13.19 -9.81 0.95
N LEU A 270 -13.08 -8.53 1.32
CA LEU A 270 -12.64 -8.15 2.66
C LEU A 270 -13.74 -7.45 3.47
N GLY A 271 -14.87 -7.09 2.85
CA GLY A 271 -15.90 -6.28 3.50
C GLY A 271 -15.46 -4.84 3.77
N TYR A 272 -14.47 -4.33 3.03
CA TYR A 272 -14.01 -2.96 3.14
C TYR A 272 -15.10 -1.97 2.72
N ALA A 273 -15.44 -1.04 3.60
CA ALA A 273 -16.47 -0.01 3.36
C ALA A 273 -15.91 1.37 3.74
N PRO A 274 -15.05 1.96 2.90
CA PRO A 274 -14.48 3.28 3.17
C PRO A 274 -15.57 4.32 3.28
N GLN A 275 -15.34 5.34 4.10
CA GLN A 275 -16.33 6.35 4.44
C GLN A 275 -15.89 7.78 4.11
N ASP A 276 -14.59 7.97 3.82
CA ASP A 276 -14.05 9.28 3.53
C ASP A 276 -13.92 9.52 2.03
N ASP A 277 -14.09 10.78 1.62
CA ASP A 277 -13.86 11.26 0.26
C ASP A 277 -12.94 12.48 0.31
N SER A 278 -11.85 12.41 -0.43
CA SER A 278 -10.89 13.51 -0.55
C SER A 278 -11.50 14.79 -1.13
N GLU A 279 -12.48 14.68 -2.03
CA GLU A 279 -13.17 15.82 -2.59
C GLU A 279 -13.89 16.63 -1.49
N LEU A 280 -14.46 15.93 -0.50
CA LEU A 280 -15.11 16.57 0.66
C LEU A 280 -14.07 17.04 1.68
N ALA A 281 -13.07 16.22 1.98
CA ALA A 281 -12.03 16.57 2.96
C ALA A 281 -11.21 17.80 2.54
N TYR A 282 -10.98 17.98 1.24
CA TYR A 282 -10.20 19.09 0.68
C TYR A 282 -11.05 20.05 -0.17
N ALA A 283 -12.37 20.16 0.08
CA ALA A 283 -13.29 20.95 -0.73
C ALA A 283 -12.85 22.42 -0.90
N GLY A 284 -12.34 23.05 0.15
CA GLY A 284 -11.83 24.42 0.11
C GLY A 284 -10.62 24.58 -0.82
N ASP A 285 -9.69 23.63 -0.80
CA ASP A 285 -8.51 23.61 -1.66
C ASP A 285 -8.88 23.30 -3.10
N VAL A 286 -9.80 22.38 -3.32
CA VAL A 286 -10.35 22.08 -4.65
C VAL A 286 -10.95 23.35 -5.25
N ARG A 287 -11.81 24.06 -4.52
CA ARG A 287 -12.41 25.30 -4.98
C ARG A 287 -11.34 26.34 -5.30
N ARG A 288 -10.40 26.57 -4.40
CA ARG A 288 -9.31 27.53 -4.58
C ARG A 288 -8.47 27.24 -5.83
N LEU A 289 -8.00 25.98 -5.99
CA LEU A 289 -7.21 25.57 -7.14
C LEU A 289 -7.98 25.69 -8.47
N LEU A 290 -9.30 25.45 -8.47
CA LEU A 290 -10.13 25.61 -9.65
C LEU A 290 -10.32 27.09 -10.02
N THR A 291 -10.43 28.00 -9.05
CA THR A 291 -10.65 29.44 -9.31
C THR A 291 -9.36 30.19 -9.60
N GLU A 292 -8.30 29.93 -8.83
CA GLU A 292 -7.01 30.63 -8.97
C GLU A 292 -6.12 29.98 -10.07
N GLY A 293 -6.14 28.64 -10.19
CA GLY A 293 -5.37 27.91 -11.21
C GLY A 293 -5.85 28.14 -12.63
N THR A 294 -7.07 28.65 -12.83
CA THR A 294 -7.63 28.97 -14.15
C THR A 294 -7.44 30.45 -14.53
N ALA A 295 -7.02 31.31 -13.62
CA ALA A 295 -6.84 32.76 -13.90
C ALA A 295 -5.77 33.05 -14.96
N GLY A 296 -4.96 32.08 -15.37
CA GLY A 296 -3.96 32.19 -16.44
C GLY A 296 -4.21 31.29 -17.67
N ALA A 297 -5.25 30.49 -17.67
CA ALA A 297 -5.57 29.57 -18.79
C ALA A 297 -6.98 29.85 -19.31
N ALA A 298 -7.09 30.58 -20.41
CA ALA A 298 -8.34 30.76 -21.12
C ALA A 298 -8.76 29.43 -21.77
N GLY A 299 -9.54 28.62 -21.06
CA GLY A 299 -10.12 27.39 -21.60
C GLY A 299 -10.95 26.63 -20.59
N PRO A 300 -11.98 25.87 -20.99
CA PRO A 300 -12.79 25.07 -20.09
C PRO A 300 -11.93 23.97 -19.43
N LEU A 301 -12.20 23.68 -18.16
CA LEU A 301 -11.59 22.60 -17.41
C LEU A 301 -11.73 21.27 -18.17
N GLY A 302 -10.65 20.75 -18.68
CA GLY A 302 -10.63 19.50 -19.46
C GLY A 302 -10.02 19.61 -20.86
N SER A 303 -9.69 20.79 -21.35
CA SER A 303 -9.00 21.00 -22.63
C SER A 303 -7.48 21.18 -22.46
N GLY A 304 -6.87 20.43 -21.56
CA GLY A 304 -5.42 20.27 -21.56
C GLY A 304 -5.04 19.15 -22.52
N ASN A 305 -4.43 19.49 -23.63
CA ASN A 305 -3.80 18.56 -24.57
C ASN A 305 -2.70 17.78 -23.87
#